data_99032e0e4164f2d4022883fc6e4a7c80
#
_entry.id   99032e0e4164f2d4022883fc6e4a7c80
#
_cell.length_a   1.000
_cell.length_b   1.000
_cell.length_c   1.000
_cell.angle_alpha   90.00
_cell.angle_beta   90.00
_cell.angle_gamma   90.00
#
_symmetry.space_group_name_H-M   'P 1'
#
loop_
_entity.id
_entity.type
_entity.pdbx_description
1 polymer ?
#
loop_
_entity_poly.entity_id
_entity_poly.type
_entity_poly.pdbx_seq_one_letter_code
_entity_poly.pdbx_strand_id
1 'polypeptide(L)'
;MKFIYFLSKKYLFSIFKDKSLRLPALISIISIFISVFSLMVVMFVMKGFEIKVQNKILENFPHIILSSKSKNDLDNIENIISYSNSLEGYAAYIKGNKFELIKLKAQSNMNANPKNDEKNIYYANVSKNFLLLNKLEKNDYFEIYIPSPSTLKKIKKIKIKIGEEINNSESIPIIYFNYTEAKNIIFSQEFIEVKLYDPFKSKDTINAILNKNNHLKGQIVDWQTMNINLFNIMKLERVSLAIFLSFLILIASTTIYSNTTSMIFQRKSEIATLLILGAKKNHILIVFILVSFALSFIGYFFGTILATISTNLLASQEIVDLFDINLSFYGIEGFPIIFSYSYFIVISLFTFFMIFTASFLPTSFYLNKNVEELIVRDNK
;
A
#
# COMPACT_ATOMS: atom_id res chain seq x y z
N MET A 1 22.80 40.09 -2.73
CA MET A 1 21.58 39.42 -2.19
C MET A 1 20.38 40.38 -2.00
N LYS A 2 20.52 41.58 -1.41
CA LYS A 2 19.40 42.49 -1.19
C LYS A 2 18.64 42.86 -2.47
N PHE A 3 19.33 43.09 -3.61
CA PHE A 3 18.73 43.41 -4.90
C PHE A 3 17.82 42.28 -5.43
N ILE A 4 18.30 41.02 -5.39
CA ILE A 4 17.54 39.85 -5.86
C ILE A 4 16.26 39.70 -5.06
N TYR A 5 16.34 39.76 -3.72
CA TYR A 5 15.17 39.63 -2.85
C TYR A 5 14.14 40.76 -3.07
N PHE A 6 14.63 41.99 -3.17
CA PHE A 6 13.77 43.17 -3.44
C PHE A 6 13.02 43.03 -4.77
N LEU A 7 13.74 42.66 -5.83
CA LEU A 7 13.14 42.54 -7.17
C LEU A 7 12.17 41.35 -7.24
N SER A 8 12.51 40.21 -6.65
CA SER A 8 11.62 39.04 -6.57
C SER A 8 10.32 39.38 -5.85
N LYS A 9 10.40 40.06 -4.71
CA LYS A 9 9.22 40.51 -3.95
C LYS A 9 8.34 41.46 -4.77
N LYS A 10 8.95 42.46 -5.44
CA LYS A 10 8.25 43.40 -6.29
C LYS A 10 7.52 42.71 -7.45
N TYR A 11 8.19 41.76 -8.12
CA TYR A 11 7.59 40.98 -9.20
C TYR A 11 6.46 40.09 -8.72
N LEU A 12 6.65 39.39 -7.61
CA LEU A 12 5.60 38.55 -7.03
C LEU A 12 4.30 39.33 -6.75
N PHE A 13 4.41 40.52 -6.11
CA PHE A 13 3.24 41.34 -5.84
C PHE A 13 2.60 41.92 -7.11
N SER A 14 3.42 42.28 -8.12
CA SER A 14 2.91 42.84 -9.36
C SER A 14 2.11 41.83 -10.18
N ILE A 15 2.41 40.54 -10.11
CA ILE A 15 1.67 39.47 -10.80
C ILE A 15 0.19 39.47 -10.43
N PHE A 16 -0.12 39.70 -9.16
CA PHE A 16 -1.51 39.71 -8.69
C PHE A 16 -2.25 41.04 -9.05
N LYS A 17 -1.51 42.12 -9.38
CA LYS A 17 -2.09 43.37 -9.82
C LYS A 17 -2.36 43.39 -11.33
N ASP A 18 -1.51 42.77 -12.12
CA ASP A 18 -1.62 42.71 -13.58
C ASP A 18 -2.62 41.64 -14.02
N LYS A 19 -3.72 42.04 -14.66
CA LYS A 19 -4.78 41.11 -15.12
C LYS A 19 -4.25 40.02 -16.06
N SER A 20 -3.27 40.32 -16.91
CA SER A 20 -2.69 39.39 -17.88
C SER A 20 -1.81 38.33 -17.27
N LEU A 21 -1.12 38.60 -16.13
CA LEU A 21 -0.29 37.67 -15.41
C LEU A 21 -1.02 36.89 -14.31
N ARG A 22 -2.10 37.48 -13.79
CA ARG A 22 -2.85 36.93 -12.67
C ARG A 22 -3.48 35.57 -12.99
N LEU A 23 -4.13 35.43 -14.16
CA LEU A 23 -4.78 34.19 -14.57
C LEU A 23 -3.79 33.02 -14.75
N PRO A 24 -2.67 33.16 -15.52
CA PRO A 24 -1.67 32.12 -15.63
C PRO A 24 -1.05 31.72 -14.29
N ALA A 25 -0.81 32.69 -13.39
CA ALA A 25 -0.27 32.43 -12.07
C ALA A 25 -1.25 31.63 -11.20
N LEU A 26 -2.54 31.96 -11.19
CA LEU A 26 -3.56 31.21 -10.47
C LEU A 26 -3.72 29.78 -11.01
N ILE A 27 -3.73 29.63 -12.34
CA ILE A 27 -3.77 28.28 -12.96
C ILE A 27 -2.57 27.45 -12.52
N SER A 28 -1.36 28.04 -12.48
CA SER A 28 -0.16 27.34 -12.02
C SER A 28 -0.27 26.90 -10.55
N ILE A 29 -0.77 27.78 -9.66
CA ILE A 29 -0.98 27.46 -8.24
C ILE A 29 -1.98 26.31 -8.08
N ILE A 30 -3.14 26.41 -8.77
CA ILE A 30 -4.20 25.39 -8.70
C ILE A 30 -3.72 24.05 -9.28
N SER A 31 -2.99 24.06 -10.39
CA SER A 31 -2.47 22.85 -11.01
C SER A 31 -1.51 22.12 -10.09
N ILE A 32 -0.59 22.81 -9.42
CA ILE A 32 0.33 22.22 -8.45
C ILE A 32 -0.44 21.72 -7.22
N PHE A 33 -1.37 22.52 -6.71
CA PHE A 33 -2.22 22.14 -5.59
C PHE A 33 -2.92 20.80 -5.85
N ILE A 34 -3.64 20.68 -6.97
CA ILE A 34 -4.37 19.46 -7.34
C ILE A 34 -3.41 18.30 -7.54
N SER A 35 -2.29 18.50 -8.23
CA SER A 35 -1.33 17.44 -8.54
C SER A 35 -0.69 16.87 -7.27
N VAL A 36 -0.22 17.75 -6.37
CA VAL A 36 0.41 17.34 -5.11
C VAL A 36 -0.60 16.70 -4.17
N PHE A 37 -1.78 17.31 -4.04
CA PHE A 37 -2.86 16.76 -3.23
C PHE A 37 -3.25 15.34 -3.69
N SER A 38 -3.56 15.17 -4.98
CA SER A 38 -3.98 13.88 -5.52
C SER A 38 -2.91 12.80 -5.36
N LEU A 39 -1.65 13.13 -5.68
CA LEU A 39 -0.55 12.16 -5.57
C LEU A 39 -0.31 11.76 -4.11
N MET A 40 -0.30 12.72 -3.17
CA MET A 40 -0.10 12.41 -1.75
C MET A 40 -1.23 11.57 -1.19
N VAL A 41 -2.49 11.93 -1.42
CA VAL A 41 -3.65 11.20 -0.91
C VAL A 41 -3.63 9.77 -1.42
N VAL A 42 -3.46 9.56 -2.73
CA VAL A 42 -3.44 8.21 -3.30
C VAL A 42 -2.30 7.37 -2.73
N MET A 43 -1.10 7.94 -2.59
CA MET A 43 0.04 7.20 -2.03
C MET A 43 -0.14 6.88 -0.54
N PHE A 44 -0.82 7.74 0.22
CA PHE A 44 -1.15 7.48 1.63
C PHE A 44 -2.23 6.39 1.77
N VAL A 45 -3.23 6.37 0.88
CA VAL A 45 -4.23 5.31 0.81
C VAL A 45 -3.57 3.97 0.47
N MET A 46 -2.71 3.95 -0.55
CA MET A 46 -2.00 2.72 -0.94
C MET A 46 -1.11 2.19 0.19
N LYS A 47 -0.46 3.09 0.95
CA LYS A 47 0.32 2.67 2.13
C LYS A 47 -0.55 2.10 3.24
N GLY A 48 -1.69 2.73 3.51
CA GLY A 48 -2.64 2.24 4.49
C GLY A 48 -3.22 0.87 4.11
N PHE A 49 -3.57 0.69 2.84
CA PHE A 49 -4.05 -0.58 2.31
C PHE A 49 -2.99 -1.69 2.45
N GLU A 50 -1.74 -1.40 2.07
CA GLU A 50 -0.60 -2.33 2.23
C GLU A 50 -0.47 -2.81 3.69
N ILE A 51 -0.49 -1.88 4.65
CA ILE A 51 -0.34 -2.20 6.07
C ILE A 51 -1.54 -3.02 6.58
N LYS A 52 -2.77 -2.66 6.21
CA LYS A 52 -3.96 -3.42 6.62
C LYS A 52 -3.95 -4.85 6.07
N VAL A 53 -3.57 -5.03 4.80
CA VAL A 53 -3.44 -6.37 4.19
C VAL A 53 -2.34 -7.17 4.90
N GLN A 54 -1.18 -6.55 5.18
CA GLN A 54 -0.10 -7.20 5.93
C GLN A 54 -0.57 -7.66 7.31
N ASN A 55 -1.22 -6.79 8.07
CA ASN A 55 -1.73 -7.12 9.40
C ASN A 55 -2.74 -8.27 9.34
N LYS A 56 -3.67 -8.25 8.38
CA LYS A 56 -4.64 -9.33 8.21
C LYS A 56 -3.98 -10.68 7.87
N ILE A 57 -2.92 -10.67 7.07
CA ILE A 57 -2.15 -11.88 6.79
C ILE A 57 -1.47 -12.37 8.07
N LEU A 58 -0.82 -11.47 8.82
CA LEU A 58 -0.10 -11.83 10.05
C LEU A 58 -1.01 -12.32 11.19
N GLU A 59 -2.25 -11.85 11.24
CA GLU A 59 -3.25 -12.34 12.21
C GLU A 59 -3.70 -13.78 11.90
N ASN A 60 -3.94 -14.08 10.62
CA ASN A 60 -4.60 -15.32 10.20
C ASN A 60 -3.62 -16.43 9.78
N PHE A 61 -2.39 -16.08 9.39
CA PHE A 61 -1.42 -17.02 8.86
C PHE A 61 -0.18 -17.14 9.76
N PRO A 62 0.52 -18.30 9.74
CA PRO A 62 1.80 -18.45 10.39
C PRO A 62 2.85 -17.52 9.76
N HIS A 63 3.81 -17.07 10.58
CA HIS A 63 4.85 -16.17 10.10
C HIS A 63 5.94 -16.92 9.31
N ILE A 64 6.21 -18.18 9.67
CA ILE A 64 7.10 -19.09 8.94
C ILE A 64 6.45 -20.48 8.92
N ILE A 65 6.61 -21.18 7.80
CA ILE A 65 6.25 -22.58 7.63
C ILE A 65 7.51 -23.40 7.34
N LEU A 66 7.68 -24.48 8.07
CA LEU A 66 8.70 -25.50 7.80
C LEU A 66 8.05 -26.79 7.31
N SER A 67 8.49 -27.31 6.18
CA SER A 67 8.09 -28.64 5.66
C SER A 67 8.92 -29.77 6.25
N SER A 68 9.38 -29.66 7.51
CA SER A 68 10.22 -30.64 8.20
C SER A 68 9.52 -31.18 9.45
N LYS A 69 9.84 -32.41 9.82
CA LYS A 69 9.33 -33.06 11.05
C LYS A 69 10.17 -32.75 12.29
N SER A 70 11.32 -32.12 12.14
CA SER A 70 12.28 -31.93 13.24
C SER A 70 11.97 -30.64 14.01
N LYS A 71 11.45 -30.79 15.23
CA LYS A 71 11.20 -29.69 16.16
C LYS A 71 12.46 -29.16 16.84
N ASN A 72 13.45 -30.04 17.03
CA ASN A 72 14.67 -29.74 17.79
C ASN A 72 15.53 -28.64 17.11
N ASP A 73 15.23 -28.34 15.85
CA ASP A 73 15.96 -27.36 15.06
C ASP A 73 15.55 -25.91 15.35
N LEU A 74 14.44 -25.70 16.08
CA LEU A 74 13.87 -24.39 16.37
C LEU A 74 14.15 -23.87 17.78
N ASP A 75 14.68 -24.73 18.66
CA ASP A 75 14.95 -24.37 20.04
C ASP A 75 16.09 -23.36 20.13
N ASN A 76 15.96 -22.39 21.04
CA ASN A 76 16.94 -21.33 21.29
C ASN A 76 17.23 -20.41 20.07
N ILE A 77 16.21 -20.10 19.27
CA ILE A 77 16.30 -19.07 18.22
C ILE A 77 15.56 -17.83 18.73
N GLU A 78 16.28 -16.71 18.79
CA GLU A 78 15.70 -15.42 19.08
C GLU A 78 14.56 -15.11 18.08
N ASN A 79 13.55 -14.38 18.53
CA ASN A 79 12.38 -13.98 17.74
C ASN A 79 11.29 -15.06 17.57
N ILE A 80 11.45 -16.30 18.02
CA ILE A 80 10.39 -17.32 18.00
C ILE A 80 9.54 -17.22 19.28
N ILE A 81 8.22 -17.01 19.14
CA ILE A 81 7.27 -17.05 20.26
C ILE A 81 6.84 -18.48 20.53
N SER A 82 6.40 -19.16 19.47
CA SER A 82 5.86 -20.52 19.56
C SER A 82 5.93 -21.23 18.22
N TYR A 83 5.92 -22.52 18.27
CA TYR A 83 5.78 -23.37 17.08
C TYR A 83 4.84 -24.53 17.36
N SER A 84 4.14 -24.97 16.32
CA SER A 84 3.20 -26.08 16.39
C SER A 84 3.21 -26.94 15.13
N ASN A 85 3.04 -28.24 15.28
CA ASN A 85 2.78 -29.09 14.11
C ASN A 85 1.38 -28.81 13.60
N SER A 86 1.26 -28.69 12.29
CA SER A 86 0.01 -28.42 11.62
C SER A 86 -0.21 -29.39 10.46
N LEU A 87 -1.48 -29.64 10.19
CA LEU A 87 -1.98 -30.38 9.04
C LEU A 87 -3.04 -29.51 8.36
N GLU A 88 -2.96 -29.37 7.06
CA GLU A 88 -3.98 -28.71 6.27
C GLU A 88 -4.43 -29.61 5.12
N GLY A 89 -5.69 -29.50 4.77
CA GLY A 89 -6.30 -30.22 3.66
C GLY A 89 -7.57 -29.54 3.18
N TYR A 90 -8.16 -30.08 2.15
CA TYR A 90 -9.42 -29.57 1.61
C TYR A 90 -10.46 -30.69 1.57
N ALA A 91 -11.71 -30.31 1.80
CA ALA A 91 -12.87 -31.16 1.69
C ALA A 91 -13.99 -30.44 0.94
N ALA A 92 -14.94 -31.22 0.47
CA ALA A 92 -16.16 -30.71 -0.12
C ALA A 92 -17.33 -30.94 0.85
N TYR A 93 -18.14 -29.90 1.03
CA TYR A 93 -19.47 -30.02 1.61
C TYR A 93 -20.51 -29.99 0.52
N ILE A 94 -21.41 -31.00 0.51
CA ILE A 94 -22.44 -31.11 -0.51
C ILE A 94 -23.79 -31.19 0.20
N LYS A 95 -24.69 -30.24 -0.08
CA LYS A 95 -26.06 -30.20 0.43
C LYS A 95 -27.03 -29.94 -0.73
N GLY A 96 -27.70 -31.00 -1.19
CA GLY A 96 -28.51 -30.93 -2.41
C GLY A 96 -27.66 -30.58 -3.64
N ASN A 97 -27.95 -29.48 -4.32
CA ASN A 97 -27.19 -29.00 -5.48
C ASN A 97 -26.09 -27.98 -5.12
N LYS A 98 -25.87 -27.70 -3.85
CA LYS A 98 -24.81 -26.77 -3.42
C LYS A 98 -23.52 -27.53 -3.14
N PHE A 99 -22.44 -27.03 -3.72
CA PHE A 99 -21.07 -27.50 -3.49
C PHE A 99 -20.31 -26.35 -2.80
N GLU A 100 -19.66 -26.64 -1.68
CA GLU A 100 -18.85 -25.67 -0.95
C GLU A 100 -17.50 -26.28 -0.63
N LEU A 101 -16.42 -25.57 -0.99
CA LEU A 101 -15.06 -25.98 -0.63
C LEU A 101 -14.77 -25.57 0.81
N ILE A 102 -14.24 -26.50 1.60
CA ILE A 102 -13.91 -26.28 3.00
C ILE A 102 -12.43 -26.57 3.20
N LYS A 103 -11.74 -25.73 3.94
CA LYS A 103 -10.38 -25.95 4.41
C LYS A 103 -10.42 -26.73 5.73
N LEU A 104 -9.69 -27.81 5.80
CA LEU A 104 -9.49 -28.59 7.02
C LEU A 104 -8.16 -28.18 7.65
N LYS A 105 -8.15 -27.87 8.94
CA LYS A 105 -6.94 -27.50 9.67
C LYS A 105 -6.86 -28.22 11.01
N ALA A 106 -5.65 -28.64 11.39
CA ALA A 106 -5.37 -29.18 12.70
C ALA A 106 -4.02 -28.72 13.21
N GLN A 107 -3.94 -28.32 14.48
CA GLN A 107 -2.73 -27.84 15.12
C GLN A 107 -2.52 -28.56 16.45
N SER A 108 -1.26 -28.90 16.76
CA SER A 108 -0.93 -29.62 18.00
C SER A 108 -1.19 -28.81 19.28
N ASN A 109 -1.30 -27.50 19.19
CA ASN A 109 -1.56 -26.59 20.31
C ASN A 109 -3.05 -26.26 20.50
N MET A 110 -3.92 -26.68 19.59
CA MET A 110 -5.36 -26.51 19.73
C MET A 110 -5.94 -27.74 20.43
N ASN A 111 -6.46 -27.53 21.63
CA ASN A 111 -7.34 -28.50 22.27
C ASN A 111 -8.71 -28.42 21.59
N ALA A 112 -8.84 -29.08 20.45
CA ALA A 112 -10.16 -29.36 19.89
C ALA A 112 -10.74 -30.54 20.64
N ASN A 113 -11.87 -30.32 21.25
CA ASN A 113 -12.72 -31.12 22.12
C ASN A 113 -12.78 -32.68 21.97
N PRO A 114 -13.56 -33.35 22.82
CA PRO A 114 -13.21 -34.62 23.46
C PRO A 114 -13.11 -35.78 22.47
N LYS A 115 -12.38 -36.79 22.93
CA LYS A 115 -12.21 -38.11 22.24
C LYS A 115 -13.56 -38.63 21.74
N ASN A 116 -13.54 -39.14 20.50
CA ASN A 116 -14.65 -39.85 19.89
C ASN A 116 -15.02 -41.10 20.69
N ASP A 117 -16.27 -41.15 21.12
CA ASP A 117 -16.86 -42.34 21.73
C ASP A 117 -17.57 -43.24 20.70
N GLU A 118 -17.80 -42.76 19.47
CA GLU A 118 -18.50 -43.52 18.42
C GLU A 118 -17.63 -43.66 17.15
N LYS A 119 -17.58 -44.86 16.59
CA LYS A 119 -16.90 -45.16 15.34
C LYS A 119 -17.45 -44.32 14.19
N ASN A 120 -16.62 -43.48 13.56
CA ASN A 120 -16.87 -42.63 12.38
C ASN A 120 -17.54 -41.26 12.61
N ILE A 121 -17.66 -40.76 13.81
CA ILE A 121 -18.08 -39.41 14.08
C ILE A 121 -16.89 -38.63 14.63
N TYR A 122 -16.57 -37.48 14.00
CA TYR A 122 -15.45 -36.63 14.39
C TYR A 122 -15.96 -35.33 14.98
N TYR A 123 -15.41 -34.88 16.09
CA TYR A 123 -15.69 -33.58 16.65
C TYR A 123 -14.79 -32.54 16.01
N ALA A 124 -15.38 -31.42 15.58
CA ALA A 124 -14.61 -30.34 15.00
C ALA A 124 -15.21 -28.98 15.34
N ASN A 125 -14.32 -27.99 15.51
CA ASN A 125 -14.72 -26.60 15.65
C ASN A 125 -14.87 -26.00 14.26
N VAL A 126 -15.94 -25.22 14.05
CA VAL A 126 -16.35 -24.80 12.70
C VAL A 126 -16.45 -23.27 12.63
N SER A 127 -16.03 -22.71 11.50
CA SER A 127 -16.13 -21.27 11.28
C SER A 127 -17.57 -20.79 11.29
N LYS A 128 -17.80 -19.66 11.96
CA LYS A 128 -19.10 -19.00 12.12
C LYS A 128 -19.82 -18.78 10.79
N ASN A 129 -19.10 -18.30 9.79
CA ASN A 129 -19.66 -18.03 8.46
C ASN A 129 -20.27 -19.28 7.83
N PHE A 130 -19.60 -20.45 7.99
CA PHE A 130 -20.14 -21.71 7.49
C PHE A 130 -21.44 -22.12 8.19
N LEU A 131 -21.48 -21.96 9.51
CA LEU A 131 -22.67 -22.28 10.31
C LEU A 131 -23.86 -21.42 9.88
N LEU A 132 -23.67 -20.11 9.75
CA LEU A 132 -24.72 -19.17 9.33
C LEU A 132 -25.23 -19.46 7.91
N LEU A 133 -24.32 -19.69 6.95
CA LEU A 133 -24.71 -19.96 5.55
C LEU A 133 -25.49 -21.26 5.39
N ASN A 134 -25.19 -22.27 6.20
CA ASN A 134 -25.78 -23.59 6.10
C ASN A 134 -26.91 -23.84 7.12
N LYS A 135 -27.23 -22.86 7.97
CA LYS A 135 -28.23 -22.94 9.04
C LYS A 135 -27.96 -24.15 9.94
N LEU A 136 -26.73 -24.24 10.45
CA LEU A 136 -26.27 -25.29 11.37
C LEU A 136 -26.00 -24.66 12.74
N GLU A 137 -26.26 -25.44 13.79
CA GLU A 137 -26.04 -25.03 15.18
C GLU A 137 -25.03 -25.93 15.89
N LYS A 138 -24.59 -25.53 17.08
CA LYS A 138 -23.71 -26.34 17.94
C LYS A 138 -24.37 -27.68 18.25
N ASN A 139 -23.59 -28.76 18.18
CA ASN A 139 -24.02 -30.16 18.31
C ASN A 139 -24.76 -30.76 17.11
N ASP A 140 -25.03 -30.02 16.04
CA ASP A 140 -25.53 -30.57 14.80
C ASP A 140 -24.52 -31.48 14.11
N TYR A 141 -25.00 -32.31 13.20
CA TYR A 141 -24.18 -33.21 12.40
C TYR A 141 -24.25 -32.82 10.93
N PHE A 142 -23.09 -32.88 10.28
CA PHE A 142 -23.01 -32.76 8.83
C PHE A 142 -21.96 -33.67 8.25
N GLU A 143 -21.95 -33.84 6.93
CA GLU A 143 -21.07 -34.76 6.23
C GLU A 143 -20.15 -33.98 5.28
N ILE A 144 -18.88 -34.36 5.26
CA ILE A 144 -17.91 -33.82 4.30
C ILE A 144 -17.27 -34.94 3.50
N TYR A 145 -16.78 -34.57 2.33
CA TYR A 145 -16.18 -35.47 1.37
C TYR A 145 -14.71 -35.09 1.16
N ILE A 146 -13.78 -35.97 1.53
CA ILE A 146 -12.36 -35.74 1.46
C ILE A 146 -11.78 -36.54 0.31
N PRO A 147 -11.08 -35.92 -0.67
CA PRO A 147 -10.41 -36.63 -1.75
C PRO A 147 -9.21 -37.42 -1.22
N SER A 148 -9.11 -38.68 -1.62
CA SER A 148 -7.94 -39.52 -1.27
C SER A 148 -6.82 -39.33 -2.29
N PRO A 149 -5.57 -39.02 -1.87
CA PRO A 149 -4.47 -38.75 -2.80
C PRO A 149 -3.98 -40.02 -3.53
N SER A 150 -4.20 -41.21 -2.98
CA SER A 150 -3.71 -42.47 -3.56
C SER A 150 -4.51 -42.96 -4.76
N THR A 151 -5.75 -42.51 -4.89
CA THR A 151 -6.63 -42.81 -6.04
C THR A 151 -7.69 -41.73 -6.10
N LEU A 152 -7.67 -40.93 -7.14
CA LEU A 152 -8.76 -39.95 -7.47
C LEU A 152 -10.17 -40.59 -7.50
N LYS A 153 -10.27 -41.88 -7.36
CA LYS A 153 -11.51 -42.68 -7.37
C LYS A 153 -12.09 -43.00 -5.99
N LYS A 154 -11.37 -42.71 -4.87
CA LYS A 154 -11.89 -42.98 -3.54
C LYS A 154 -12.09 -41.66 -2.77
N ILE A 155 -13.33 -41.28 -2.61
CA ILE A 155 -13.74 -40.16 -1.75
C ILE A 155 -14.08 -40.74 -0.38
N LYS A 156 -13.45 -40.23 0.66
CA LYS A 156 -13.77 -40.59 2.05
C LYS A 156 -14.87 -39.70 2.56
N LYS A 157 -16.01 -40.26 2.86
CA LYS A 157 -17.12 -39.57 3.52
C LYS A 157 -16.95 -39.66 5.02
N ILE A 158 -16.98 -38.55 5.72
CA ILE A 158 -16.90 -38.50 7.18
C ILE A 158 -18.05 -37.66 7.74
N LYS A 159 -18.55 -38.05 8.90
CA LYS A 159 -19.58 -37.35 9.64
C LYS A 159 -18.94 -36.51 10.74
N ILE A 160 -19.30 -35.23 10.82
CA ILE A 160 -18.75 -34.27 11.78
C ILE A 160 -19.86 -33.85 12.72
N LYS A 161 -19.54 -33.83 14.02
CA LYS A 161 -20.34 -33.18 15.04
C LYS A 161 -19.74 -31.81 15.35
N ILE A 162 -20.54 -30.78 15.32
CA ILE A 162 -20.12 -29.39 15.54
C ILE A 162 -19.81 -29.18 17.02
N GLY A 163 -18.57 -28.79 17.31
CA GLY A 163 -18.10 -28.43 18.64
C GLY A 163 -18.35 -26.95 18.94
N GLU A 164 -17.28 -26.16 18.93
CA GLU A 164 -17.34 -24.71 19.16
C GLU A 164 -17.33 -23.93 17.86
N GLU A 165 -17.97 -22.76 17.90
CA GLU A 165 -17.94 -21.78 16.85
C GLU A 165 -16.61 -21.01 16.92
N ILE A 166 -15.94 -20.85 15.77
CA ILE A 166 -14.72 -20.03 15.66
C ILE A 166 -14.95 -18.87 14.71
N ASN A 167 -14.66 -17.67 15.19
CA ASN A 167 -14.63 -16.49 14.32
C ASN A 167 -13.43 -16.59 13.38
N ASN A 168 -13.71 -16.69 12.08
CA ASN A 168 -12.71 -16.71 11.05
C ASN A 168 -13.04 -15.67 9.97
N SER A 169 -12.06 -14.87 9.60
CA SER A 169 -12.18 -13.84 8.56
C SER A 169 -11.76 -14.33 7.17
N GLU A 170 -11.42 -15.62 7.01
CA GLU A 170 -11.07 -16.18 5.70
C GLU A 170 -12.33 -16.36 4.84
N SER A 171 -12.17 -16.17 3.52
CA SER A 171 -13.26 -16.33 2.54
C SER A 171 -13.70 -17.80 2.41
N ILE A 172 -12.79 -18.75 2.64
CA ILE A 172 -13.05 -20.19 2.63
C ILE A 172 -13.37 -20.63 4.06
N PRO A 173 -14.49 -21.33 4.29
CA PRO A 173 -14.79 -21.88 5.61
C PRO A 173 -13.71 -22.84 6.10
N ILE A 174 -13.37 -22.76 7.39
CA ILE A 174 -12.39 -23.66 8.01
C ILE A 174 -13.05 -24.55 9.03
N ILE A 175 -12.64 -25.82 9.02
CA ILE A 175 -12.97 -26.81 10.05
C ILE A 175 -11.70 -27.20 10.77
N TYR A 176 -11.68 -27.03 12.09
CA TYR A 176 -10.55 -27.35 12.96
C TYR A 176 -10.77 -28.68 13.67
N PHE A 177 -9.86 -29.61 13.41
CA PHE A 177 -9.83 -30.92 14.03
C PHE A 177 -8.77 -31.02 15.14
N ASN A 178 -8.95 -31.99 16.03
CA ASN A 178 -7.88 -32.43 16.91
C ASN A 178 -6.74 -33.01 16.06
N TYR A 179 -5.51 -32.62 16.38
CA TYR A 179 -4.32 -32.99 15.59
C TYR A 179 -4.13 -34.50 15.47
N THR A 180 -4.37 -35.25 16.57
CA THR A 180 -4.22 -36.71 16.58
C THR A 180 -5.22 -37.44 15.68
N GLU A 181 -6.45 -36.94 15.63
CA GLU A 181 -7.51 -37.47 14.77
C GLU A 181 -7.32 -37.06 13.31
N ALA A 182 -6.86 -35.83 13.10
CA ALA A 182 -6.63 -35.27 11.78
C ALA A 182 -5.61 -36.06 10.96
N LYS A 183 -4.61 -36.69 11.59
CA LYS A 183 -3.65 -37.58 10.92
C LYS A 183 -4.29 -38.74 10.16
N ASN A 184 -5.45 -39.18 10.60
CA ASN A 184 -6.20 -40.28 9.97
C ASN A 184 -7.22 -39.80 8.94
N ILE A 185 -7.48 -38.49 8.92
CA ILE A 185 -8.51 -37.84 8.10
C ILE A 185 -7.90 -37.05 6.96
N ILE A 186 -6.90 -36.22 7.28
CA ILE A 186 -6.27 -35.29 6.37
C ILE A 186 -5.06 -35.95 5.72
N PHE A 187 -5.16 -36.16 4.42
CA PHE A 187 -4.05 -36.73 3.61
C PHE A 187 -3.17 -35.55 3.11
N SER A 188 -2.38 -34.97 3.99
CA SER A 188 -1.41 -33.92 3.60
C SER A 188 -0.07 -34.13 4.30
N GLN A 189 0.94 -33.39 3.86
CA GLN A 189 2.22 -33.38 4.55
C GLN A 189 2.11 -32.60 5.85
N GLU A 190 2.74 -33.11 6.91
CA GLU A 190 2.90 -32.37 8.16
C GLU A 190 3.88 -31.23 7.94
N PHE A 191 3.58 -30.07 8.50
CA PHE A 191 4.48 -28.92 8.53
C PHE A 191 4.46 -28.27 9.91
N ILE A 192 5.47 -27.50 10.19
CA ILE A 192 5.58 -26.75 11.44
C ILE A 192 5.24 -25.29 11.15
N GLU A 193 4.25 -24.77 11.86
CA GLU A 193 3.91 -23.36 11.88
C GLU A 193 4.68 -22.66 12.99
N VAL A 194 5.33 -21.55 12.67
CA VAL A 194 6.10 -20.75 13.62
C VAL A 194 5.52 -19.35 13.72
N LYS A 195 5.30 -18.87 14.94
CA LYS A 195 4.95 -17.48 15.25
C LYS A 195 6.17 -16.75 15.79
N LEU A 196 6.37 -15.51 15.32
CA LEU A 196 7.49 -14.65 15.66
C LEU A 196 7.03 -13.45 16.50
N TYR A 197 7.92 -12.93 17.35
CA TYR A 197 7.72 -11.65 18.04
C TYR A 197 7.68 -10.50 17.04
N ASP A 198 8.62 -10.47 16.09
CA ASP A 198 8.66 -9.51 15.00
C ASP A 198 8.55 -10.26 13.67
N PRO A 199 7.35 -10.29 13.05
CA PRO A 199 7.13 -10.95 11.76
C PRO A 199 7.93 -10.33 10.61
N PHE A 200 8.30 -9.05 10.71
CA PHE A 200 9.07 -8.37 9.67
C PHE A 200 10.53 -8.80 9.63
N LYS A 201 11.03 -9.41 10.70
CA LYS A 201 12.36 -10.05 10.76
C LYS A 201 12.35 -11.53 10.41
N SER A 202 11.31 -12.03 9.72
CA SER A 202 11.18 -13.42 9.31
C SER A 202 12.39 -13.92 8.51
N LYS A 203 12.93 -13.12 7.60
CA LYS A 203 14.11 -13.47 6.80
C LYS A 203 15.38 -13.64 7.64
N ASP A 204 15.60 -12.77 8.61
CA ASP A 204 16.74 -12.87 9.52
C ASP A 204 16.61 -14.11 10.41
N THR A 205 15.39 -14.40 10.86
CA THR A 205 15.08 -15.61 11.62
C THR A 205 15.29 -16.88 10.78
N ILE A 206 14.87 -16.88 9.51
CA ILE A 206 15.13 -17.99 8.58
C ILE A 206 16.63 -18.19 8.40
N ASN A 207 17.41 -17.13 8.21
CA ASN A 207 18.86 -17.23 8.09
C ASN A 207 19.49 -17.81 9.38
N ALA A 208 18.99 -17.42 10.55
CA ALA A 208 19.45 -17.99 11.82
C ALA A 208 19.14 -19.50 11.94
N ILE A 209 17.94 -19.93 11.47
CA ILE A 209 17.57 -21.35 11.40
C ILE A 209 18.50 -22.10 10.45
N LEU A 210 18.72 -21.56 9.24
CA LEU A 210 19.53 -22.21 8.21
C LEU A 210 21.01 -22.30 8.60
N ASN A 211 21.55 -21.33 9.31
CA ASN A 211 22.93 -21.36 9.81
C ASN A 211 23.16 -22.51 10.82
N LYS A 212 22.14 -22.84 11.60
CA LYS A 212 22.18 -24.00 12.50
C LYS A 212 21.92 -25.32 11.76
N ASN A 213 21.05 -25.29 10.73
CA ASN A 213 20.46 -26.47 10.09
C ASN A 213 20.40 -26.29 8.56
N ASN A 214 21.54 -26.43 7.91
CA ASN A 214 21.67 -26.21 6.47
C ASN A 214 20.82 -27.18 5.60
N HIS A 215 20.44 -28.33 6.14
CA HIS A 215 19.60 -29.32 5.45
C HIS A 215 18.14 -28.85 5.24
N LEU A 216 17.70 -27.80 5.95
CA LEU A 216 16.35 -27.21 5.82
C LEU A 216 16.23 -26.23 4.66
N LYS A 217 17.31 -25.99 3.90
CA LYS A 217 17.29 -25.07 2.75
C LYS A 217 16.26 -25.54 1.72
N GLY A 218 15.35 -24.61 1.34
CA GLY A 218 14.24 -24.88 0.41
C GLY A 218 12.99 -25.49 1.07
N GLN A 219 13.04 -25.80 2.38
CA GLN A 219 11.89 -26.32 3.13
C GLN A 219 11.26 -25.28 4.07
N ILE A 220 11.82 -24.06 4.11
CA ILE A 220 11.37 -22.98 4.97
C ILE A 220 10.85 -21.83 4.09
N VAL A 221 9.66 -21.37 4.40
CA VAL A 221 9.01 -20.27 3.67
C VAL A 221 8.42 -19.27 4.67
N ASP A 222 8.65 -17.99 4.47
CA ASP A 222 8.04 -16.91 5.27
C ASP A 222 6.70 -16.46 4.70
N TRP A 223 5.95 -15.73 5.52
CA TRP A 223 4.62 -15.21 5.18
C TRP A 223 4.63 -14.29 3.94
N GLN A 224 5.73 -13.55 3.69
CA GLN A 224 5.87 -12.70 2.51
C GLN A 224 6.03 -13.55 1.24
N THR A 225 6.87 -14.57 1.31
CA THR A 225 7.12 -15.48 0.18
C THR A 225 5.89 -16.34 -0.12
N MET A 226 5.14 -16.78 0.90
CA MET A 226 3.87 -17.48 0.71
C MET A 226 2.85 -16.63 -0.06
N ASN A 227 2.85 -15.32 0.14
CA ASN A 227 1.94 -14.38 -0.48
C ASN A 227 2.62 -13.50 -1.55
N ILE A 228 3.72 -14.00 -2.15
CA ILE A 228 4.56 -13.18 -3.05
C ILE A 228 3.80 -12.60 -4.23
N ASN A 229 2.86 -13.34 -4.79
CA ASN A 229 2.04 -12.87 -5.91
C ASN A 229 1.17 -11.68 -5.50
N LEU A 230 0.55 -11.73 -4.31
CA LEU A 230 -0.24 -10.63 -3.77
C LEU A 230 0.61 -9.38 -3.57
N PHE A 231 1.78 -9.51 -2.92
CA PHE A 231 2.69 -8.38 -2.71
C PHE A 231 3.25 -7.81 -4.01
N ASN A 232 3.54 -8.66 -5.00
CA ASN A 232 3.98 -8.22 -6.32
C ASN A 232 2.88 -7.44 -7.06
N ILE A 233 1.61 -7.89 -6.99
CA ILE A 233 0.47 -7.17 -7.57
C ILE A 233 0.29 -5.81 -6.89
N MET A 234 0.29 -5.76 -5.56
CA MET A 234 0.18 -4.51 -4.80
C MET A 234 1.33 -3.54 -5.10
N LYS A 235 2.56 -4.06 -5.24
CA LYS A 235 3.72 -3.26 -5.63
C LYS A 235 3.57 -2.70 -7.05
N LEU A 236 3.12 -3.52 -7.99
CA LEU A 236 2.91 -3.12 -9.37
C LEU A 236 1.81 -2.06 -9.48
N GLU A 237 0.68 -2.26 -8.79
CA GLU A 237 -0.41 -1.29 -8.73
C GLU A 237 0.06 0.06 -8.17
N ARG A 238 0.76 0.06 -7.03
CA ARG A 238 1.32 1.26 -6.41
C ARG A 238 2.27 2.00 -7.35
N VAL A 239 3.19 1.28 -8.01
CA VAL A 239 4.15 1.89 -8.96
C VAL A 239 3.43 2.47 -10.17
N SER A 240 2.45 1.75 -10.72
CA SER A 240 1.65 2.22 -11.85
C SER A 240 0.88 3.49 -11.52
N LEU A 241 0.22 3.54 -10.35
CA LEU A 241 -0.47 4.73 -9.88
C LEU A 241 0.49 5.90 -9.63
N ALA A 242 1.66 5.64 -9.04
CA ALA A 242 2.67 6.67 -8.81
C ALA A 242 3.16 7.27 -10.15
N ILE A 243 3.42 6.45 -11.16
CA ILE A 243 3.82 6.90 -12.50
C ILE A 243 2.68 7.70 -13.13
N PHE A 244 1.47 7.17 -13.15
CA PHE A 244 0.31 7.83 -13.74
C PHE A 244 0.04 9.20 -13.11
N LEU A 245 0.05 9.28 -11.77
CA LEU A 245 -0.19 10.53 -11.06
C LEU A 245 1.00 11.50 -11.15
N SER A 246 2.24 11.01 -11.39
CA SER A 246 3.38 11.89 -11.63
C SER A 246 3.24 12.71 -12.91
N PHE A 247 2.46 12.24 -13.90
CA PHE A 247 2.12 13.03 -15.08
C PHE A 247 1.30 14.29 -14.74
N LEU A 248 0.52 14.27 -13.64
CA LEU A 248 -0.16 15.50 -13.19
C LEU A 248 0.84 16.58 -12.76
N ILE A 249 1.94 16.18 -12.10
CA ILE A 249 3.03 17.12 -11.74
C ILE A 249 3.76 17.61 -12.99
N LEU A 250 3.95 16.76 -14.01
CA LEU A 250 4.51 17.18 -15.29
C LEU A 250 3.61 18.21 -15.98
N ILE A 251 2.29 17.99 -16.03
CA ILE A 251 1.34 18.94 -16.58
C ILE A 251 1.38 20.25 -15.78
N ALA A 252 1.40 20.19 -14.44
CA ALA A 252 1.55 21.36 -13.61
C ALA A 252 2.88 22.11 -13.89
N SER A 253 3.95 21.38 -14.18
CA SER A 253 5.25 21.98 -14.54
C SER A 253 5.20 22.74 -15.87
N THR A 254 4.41 22.26 -16.86
CA THR A 254 4.23 23.02 -18.11
C THR A 254 3.47 24.32 -17.91
N THR A 255 2.53 24.38 -16.94
CA THR A 255 1.86 25.64 -16.60
C THR A 255 2.82 26.63 -15.93
N ILE A 256 3.76 26.15 -15.10
CA ILE A 256 4.81 27.00 -14.52
C ILE A 256 5.73 27.53 -15.62
N TYR A 257 6.16 26.65 -16.53
CA TYR A 257 6.99 27.06 -17.69
C TYR A 257 6.29 28.14 -18.49
N SER A 258 5.04 27.98 -18.85
CA SER A 258 4.24 28.96 -19.61
C SER A 258 4.07 30.29 -18.86
N ASN A 259 3.78 30.22 -17.55
CA ASN A 259 3.64 31.42 -16.71
C ASN A 259 4.98 32.16 -16.59
N THR A 260 6.10 31.46 -16.37
CA THR A 260 7.43 32.05 -16.30
C THR A 260 7.80 32.71 -17.62
N THR A 261 7.52 32.07 -18.74
CA THR A 261 7.72 32.60 -20.08
C THR A 261 6.93 33.87 -20.31
N SER A 262 5.62 33.88 -20.01
CA SER A 262 4.73 35.02 -20.11
C SER A 262 5.24 36.22 -19.27
N MET A 263 5.71 35.93 -18.05
CA MET A 263 6.24 36.95 -17.15
C MET A 263 7.52 37.58 -17.70
N ILE A 264 8.45 36.75 -18.26
CA ILE A 264 9.66 37.28 -18.91
C ILE A 264 9.31 38.14 -20.10
N PHE A 265 8.37 37.73 -20.96
CA PHE A 265 7.93 38.50 -22.11
C PHE A 265 7.36 39.86 -21.74
N GLN A 266 6.50 39.91 -20.76
CA GLN A 266 5.85 41.16 -20.31
C GLN A 266 6.85 42.11 -19.64
N ARG A 267 7.93 41.61 -19.07
CA ARG A 267 8.98 42.37 -18.39
C ARG A 267 10.24 42.57 -19.21
N LYS A 268 10.22 42.23 -20.53
CA LYS A 268 11.43 42.25 -21.37
C LYS A 268 12.13 43.63 -21.42
N SER A 269 11.39 44.75 -21.49
CA SER A 269 11.98 46.11 -21.50
C SER A 269 12.60 46.47 -20.13
N GLU A 270 11.97 46.09 -19.01
CA GLU A 270 12.56 46.24 -17.67
C GLU A 270 13.86 45.42 -17.53
N ILE A 271 13.86 44.14 -18.03
CA ILE A 271 15.03 43.28 -18.04
C ILE A 271 16.16 43.88 -18.84
N ALA A 272 15.86 44.38 -20.04
CA ALA A 272 16.85 45.05 -20.90
C ALA A 272 17.47 46.29 -20.21
N THR A 273 16.67 47.12 -19.61
CA THR A 273 17.13 48.32 -18.86
C THR A 273 18.02 47.89 -17.68
N LEU A 274 17.64 46.86 -16.92
CA LEU A 274 18.48 46.34 -15.82
C LEU A 274 19.84 45.81 -16.31
N LEU A 275 19.88 45.13 -17.45
CA LEU A 275 21.10 44.63 -18.05
C LEU A 275 22.02 45.76 -18.51
N ILE A 276 21.46 46.83 -19.13
CA ILE A 276 22.20 48.05 -19.54
C ILE A 276 22.79 48.74 -18.30
N LEU A 277 22.04 48.79 -17.20
CA LEU A 277 22.51 49.36 -15.92
C LEU A 277 23.54 48.47 -15.18
N GLY A 278 23.97 47.35 -15.80
CA GLY A 278 25.02 46.48 -15.27
C GLY A 278 24.58 45.34 -14.40
N ALA A 279 23.29 45.02 -14.35
CA ALA A 279 22.81 43.80 -13.65
C ALA A 279 23.33 42.53 -14.33
N LYS A 280 23.83 41.58 -13.56
CA LYS A 280 24.34 40.30 -14.10
C LYS A 280 23.13 39.43 -14.52
N LYS A 281 23.23 38.73 -15.69
CA LYS A 281 22.21 37.78 -16.19
C LYS A 281 21.82 36.76 -15.12
N ASN A 282 22.78 36.24 -14.36
CA ASN A 282 22.51 35.27 -13.28
C ASN A 282 21.65 35.87 -12.15
N HIS A 283 21.72 37.14 -11.85
CA HIS A 283 20.86 37.75 -10.83
C HIS A 283 19.41 37.79 -11.30
N ILE A 284 19.17 38.10 -12.57
CA ILE A 284 17.85 38.13 -13.17
C ILE A 284 17.29 36.71 -13.24
N LEU A 285 18.11 35.72 -13.64
CA LEU A 285 17.73 34.30 -13.65
C LEU A 285 17.24 33.84 -12.26
N ILE A 286 17.99 34.13 -11.20
CA ILE A 286 17.60 33.78 -9.83
C ILE A 286 16.29 34.48 -9.43
N VAL A 287 16.06 35.72 -9.84
CA VAL A 287 14.81 36.43 -9.53
C VAL A 287 13.59 35.69 -10.11
N PHE A 288 13.62 35.29 -11.38
CA PHE A 288 12.51 34.58 -12.00
C PHE A 288 12.29 33.19 -11.41
N ILE A 289 13.38 32.46 -11.11
CA ILE A 289 13.28 31.18 -10.41
C ILE A 289 12.63 31.36 -9.03
N LEU A 290 13.04 32.36 -8.25
CA LEU A 290 12.46 32.64 -6.93
C LEU A 290 10.98 33.00 -6.99
N VAL A 291 10.59 33.80 -7.99
CA VAL A 291 9.19 34.15 -8.17
C VAL A 291 8.32 32.95 -8.53
N SER A 292 8.76 32.14 -9.50
CA SER A 292 8.07 30.91 -9.89
C SER A 292 8.03 29.91 -8.73
N PHE A 293 9.12 29.77 -7.97
CA PHE A 293 9.18 28.94 -6.80
C PHE A 293 8.19 29.40 -5.72
N ALA A 294 8.12 30.71 -5.45
CA ALA A 294 7.20 31.26 -4.45
C ALA A 294 5.74 31.01 -4.82
N LEU A 295 5.35 31.19 -6.10
CA LEU A 295 4.00 30.87 -6.58
C LEU A 295 3.69 29.36 -6.43
N SER A 296 4.62 28.55 -6.85
CA SER A 296 4.47 27.09 -6.80
C SER A 296 4.44 26.56 -5.36
N PHE A 297 5.21 27.20 -4.46
CA PHE A 297 5.22 26.85 -3.04
C PHE A 297 3.86 27.06 -2.39
N ILE A 298 3.09 28.07 -2.81
CA ILE A 298 1.73 28.30 -2.33
C ILE A 298 0.85 27.09 -2.68
N GLY A 299 0.85 26.66 -3.94
CA GLY A 299 0.09 25.47 -4.37
C GLY A 299 0.52 24.19 -3.65
N TYR A 300 1.83 23.97 -3.54
CA TYR A 300 2.41 22.84 -2.80
C TYR A 300 1.98 22.85 -1.32
N PHE A 301 2.09 23.98 -0.64
CA PHE A 301 1.77 24.15 0.78
C PHE A 301 0.30 23.81 1.06
N PHE A 302 -0.63 24.38 0.30
CA PHE A 302 -2.04 24.07 0.47
C PHE A 302 -2.38 22.61 0.06
N GLY A 303 -1.73 22.08 -0.98
CA GLY A 303 -1.89 20.69 -1.40
C GLY A 303 -1.47 19.71 -0.32
N THR A 304 -0.31 19.93 0.31
CA THR A 304 0.20 19.09 1.39
C THR A 304 -0.64 19.19 2.66
N ILE A 305 -1.07 20.39 3.04
CA ILE A 305 -1.95 20.58 4.21
C ILE A 305 -3.27 19.85 3.99
N LEU A 306 -3.91 20.02 2.84
CA LEU A 306 -5.18 19.38 2.57
C LEU A 306 -5.03 17.85 2.49
N ALA A 307 -3.95 17.35 1.90
CA ALA A 307 -3.65 15.93 1.89
C ALA A 307 -3.48 15.35 3.31
N THR A 308 -2.79 16.08 4.18
CA THR A 308 -2.59 15.65 5.58
C THR A 308 -3.90 15.71 6.38
N ILE A 309 -4.71 16.75 6.17
CA ILE A 309 -6.04 16.86 6.81
C ILE A 309 -6.94 15.72 6.34
N SER A 310 -6.95 15.42 5.03
CA SER A 310 -7.77 14.32 4.50
C SER A 310 -7.35 12.96 5.05
N THR A 311 -6.06 12.72 5.40
CA THR A 311 -5.67 11.46 6.06
C THR A 311 -6.34 11.28 7.41
N ASN A 312 -6.42 12.36 8.20
CA ASN A 312 -7.03 12.31 9.52
C ASN A 312 -8.57 12.22 9.45
N LEU A 313 -9.18 12.94 8.51
CA LEU A 313 -10.62 12.93 8.31
C LEU A 313 -11.11 11.57 7.78
N LEU A 314 -10.48 11.05 6.74
CA LEU A 314 -10.87 9.76 6.13
C LEU A 314 -10.53 8.55 7.00
N ALA A 315 -9.61 8.68 7.95
CA ALA A 315 -9.34 7.65 8.94
C ALA A 315 -10.45 7.53 10.00
N SER A 316 -11.31 8.55 10.17
CA SER A 316 -12.44 8.50 11.11
C SER A 316 -13.57 7.65 10.56
N GLN A 317 -14.13 6.78 11.41
CA GLN A 317 -15.25 5.91 11.02
C GLN A 317 -16.52 6.71 10.65
N GLU A 318 -16.74 7.86 11.29
CA GLU A 318 -17.89 8.73 11.05
C GLU A 318 -18.01 9.17 9.57
N ILE A 319 -16.88 9.43 8.90
CA ILE A 319 -16.87 9.84 7.50
C ILE A 319 -17.03 8.64 6.56
N VAL A 320 -16.48 7.48 6.92
CA VAL A 320 -16.66 6.23 6.16
C VAL A 320 -18.14 5.85 6.12
N ASP A 321 -18.82 5.97 7.25
CA ASP A 321 -20.24 5.70 7.39
C ASP A 321 -21.11 6.74 6.64
N LEU A 322 -20.70 8.01 6.63
CA LEU A 322 -21.40 9.08 5.91
C LEU A 322 -21.42 8.86 4.38
N PHE A 323 -20.36 8.30 3.83
CA PHE A 323 -20.24 8.03 2.38
C PHE A 323 -20.67 6.61 1.99
N ASP A 324 -21.18 5.80 2.94
CA ASP A 324 -21.64 4.41 2.73
C ASP A 324 -20.56 3.52 2.03
N ILE A 325 -19.29 3.78 2.35
CA ILE A 325 -18.16 3.07 1.75
C ILE A 325 -18.03 1.71 2.43
N ASN A 326 -18.67 0.71 1.84
CA ASN A 326 -18.61 -0.66 2.36
C ASN A 326 -17.34 -1.39 1.90
N LEU A 327 -16.29 -1.32 2.71
CA LEU A 327 -15.03 -2.05 2.50
C LEU A 327 -15.02 -3.44 3.13
N SER A 328 -16.12 -3.87 3.75
CA SER A 328 -16.25 -5.19 4.39
C SER A 328 -16.07 -6.35 3.40
N PHE A 329 -16.33 -6.13 2.10
CA PHE A 329 -16.03 -7.11 1.04
C PHE A 329 -14.55 -7.50 1.00
N TYR A 330 -13.65 -6.54 1.26
CA TYR A 330 -12.21 -6.78 1.38
C TYR A 330 -11.80 -7.21 2.79
N GLY A 331 -12.77 -7.34 3.71
CA GLY A 331 -12.54 -7.65 5.12
C GLY A 331 -11.72 -6.56 5.84
N ILE A 332 -11.81 -5.32 5.39
CA ILE A 332 -11.09 -4.18 5.95
C ILE A 332 -12.11 -3.28 6.66
N GLU A 333 -11.91 -3.09 7.95
CA GLU A 333 -12.68 -2.13 8.74
C GLU A 333 -12.08 -0.73 8.61
N GLY A 334 -12.91 0.27 8.27
CA GLY A 334 -12.53 1.66 8.08
C GLY A 334 -11.69 1.92 6.82
N PHE A 335 -11.55 3.20 6.46
CA PHE A 335 -10.82 3.59 5.26
C PHE A 335 -9.30 3.40 5.44
N PRO A 336 -8.62 2.71 4.51
CA PRO A 336 -7.20 2.39 4.66
C PRO A 336 -6.31 3.56 4.25
N ILE A 337 -6.18 4.60 5.07
CA ILE A 337 -5.31 5.73 4.79
C ILE A 337 -4.35 5.96 5.96
N ILE A 338 -3.05 6.09 5.65
CA ILE A 338 -2.00 6.30 6.66
C ILE A 338 -0.98 7.30 6.11
N PHE A 339 -0.66 8.33 6.90
CA PHE A 339 0.41 9.26 6.58
C PHE A 339 1.76 8.54 6.52
N SER A 340 2.52 8.77 5.45
CA SER A 340 3.84 8.17 5.25
C SER A 340 4.89 9.24 5.01
N TYR A 341 5.84 9.39 5.93
CA TYR A 341 6.97 10.33 5.81
C TYR A 341 7.81 10.06 4.56
N SER A 342 8.02 8.79 4.21
CA SER A 342 8.82 8.42 3.04
C SER A 342 8.19 8.94 1.75
N TYR A 343 6.89 8.74 1.56
CA TYR A 343 6.19 9.24 0.37
C TYR A 343 6.09 10.77 0.39
N PHE A 344 5.84 11.38 1.54
CA PHE A 344 5.85 12.82 1.69
C PHE A 344 7.16 13.44 1.20
N ILE A 345 8.31 12.91 1.64
CA ILE A 345 9.65 13.41 1.25
C ILE A 345 9.91 13.19 -0.24
N VAL A 346 9.63 12.00 -0.76
CA VAL A 346 9.88 11.66 -2.17
C VAL A 346 9.04 12.55 -3.10
N ILE A 347 7.75 12.72 -2.82
CA ILE A 347 6.84 13.56 -3.60
C ILE A 347 7.27 15.01 -3.53
N SER A 348 7.66 15.51 -2.35
CA SER A 348 8.14 16.88 -2.17
C SER A 348 9.40 17.15 -2.98
N LEU A 349 10.40 16.28 -2.89
CA LEU A 349 11.64 16.40 -3.66
C LEU A 349 11.37 16.35 -5.18
N PHE A 350 10.54 15.45 -5.63
CA PHE A 350 10.16 15.35 -7.05
C PHE A 350 9.43 16.62 -7.52
N THR A 351 8.48 17.13 -6.74
CA THR A 351 7.73 18.35 -7.05
C THR A 351 8.69 19.56 -7.15
N PHE A 352 9.57 19.75 -6.16
CA PHE A 352 10.53 20.86 -6.18
C PHE A 352 11.54 20.75 -7.32
N PHE A 353 11.97 19.54 -7.65
CA PHE A 353 12.83 19.33 -8.83
C PHE A 353 12.11 19.75 -10.13
N MET A 354 10.84 19.40 -10.28
CA MET A 354 10.03 19.78 -11.45
C MET A 354 9.76 21.28 -11.51
N ILE A 355 9.48 21.94 -10.39
CA ILE A 355 9.33 23.39 -10.31
C ILE A 355 10.62 24.08 -10.72
N PHE A 356 11.76 23.61 -10.23
CA PHE A 356 13.07 24.17 -10.56
C PHE A 356 13.35 24.08 -12.07
N THR A 357 13.21 22.89 -12.66
CA THR A 357 13.43 22.70 -14.09
C THR A 357 12.49 23.51 -14.95
N ALA A 358 11.20 23.58 -14.61
CA ALA A 358 10.19 24.36 -15.31
C ALA A 358 10.42 25.87 -15.25
N SER A 359 11.06 26.37 -14.20
CA SER A 359 11.42 27.77 -14.05
C SER A 359 12.78 28.11 -14.70
N PHE A 360 13.75 27.19 -14.56
CA PHE A 360 15.11 27.39 -15.07
C PHE A 360 15.19 27.39 -16.59
N LEU A 361 14.53 26.44 -17.26
CA LEU A 361 14.62 26.28 -18.71
C LEU A 361 14.19 27.52 -19.49
N PRO A 362 12.97 28.11 -19.28
CA PRO A 362 12.58 29.31 -20.02
C PRO A 362 13.46 30.50 -19.69
N THR A 363 13.82 30.67 -18.42
CA THR A 363 14.63 31.82 -17.98
C THR A 363 16.04 31.77 -18.59
N SER A 364 16.68 30.60 -18.57
CA SER A 364 17.99 30.42 -19.18
C SER A 364 17.97 30.66 -20.70
N PHE A 365 16.95 30.12 -21.38
CA PHE A 365 16.80 30.27 -22.82
C PHE A 365 16.66 31.75 -23.24
N TYR A 366 15.80 32.53 -22.53
CA TYR A 366 15.58 33.93 -22.86
C TYR A 366 16.77 34.84 -22.51
N LEU A 367 17.46 34.62 -21.39
CA LEU A 367 18.58 35.44 -20.98
C LEU A 367 19.84 35.19 -21.79
N ASN A 368 19.92 34.05 -22.49
CA ASN A 368 21.03 33.78 -23.40
C ASN A 368 20.92 34.47 -24.76
N LYS A 369 19.73 35.03 -25.11
CA LYS A 369 19.59 35.85 -26.31
C LYS A 369 20.28 37.20 -26.14
N ASN A 370 20.69 37.80 -27.28
CA ASN A 370 21.29 39.13 -27.26
C ASN A 370 20.32 40.18 -26.81
N VAL A 371 20.79 41.18 -26.06
CA VAL A 371 19.96 42.29 -25.53
C VAL A 371 19.23 43.03 -26.65
N GLU A 372 19.86 43.13 -27.85
CA GLU A 372 19.24 43.73 -29.04
C GLU A 372 17.99 42.98 -29.51
N GLU A 373 17.99 41.65 -29.49
CA GLU A 373 16.82 40.84 -29.85
C GLU A 373 15.67 40.97 -28.84
N LEU A 374 15.98 41.36 -27.61
CA LEU A 374 14.96 41.61 -26.56
C LEU A 374 14.25 42.94 -26.79
N ILE A 375 14.88 43.90 -27.44
CA ILE A 375 14.36 45.27 -27.65
C ILE A 375 13.65 45.40 -29.01
N VAL A 376 14.22 44.81 -30.08
CA VAL A 376 13.83 45.07 -31.49
C VAL A 376 12.48 44.46 -31.93
N ARG A 377 11.89 43.56 -31.17
CA ARG A 377 10.69 42.83 -31.60
C ARG A 377 9.32 43.52 -31.32
N ASP A 378 9.32 44.74 -30.84
CA ASP A 378 8.08 45.52 -30.55
C ASP A 378 7.60 46.40 -31.71
N ASN A 379 8.26 46.42 -32.87
CA ASN A 379 7.91 47.24 -34.01
C ASN A 379 7.35 46.45 -35.23
N LYS A 380 6.65 45.35 -34.98
CA LYS A 380 5.82 44.74 -36.04
C LYS A 380 4.45 44.36 -35.48
#